data_0e2fe10a471768b604bf45da4ff2c9b7
#
_entry.id   0e2fe10a471768b604bf45da4ff2c9b7
#
_cell.length_a   1.000
_cell.length_b   1.000
_cell.length_c   1.000
_cell.angle_alpha   90.00
_cell.angle_beta   90.00
_cell.angle_gamma   90.00
#
_symmetry.space_group_name_H-M   'P 1'
#
loop_
_entity.id
_entity.type
_entity.pdbx_description
1 polymer ?
#
loop_
_entity_poly.entity_id
_entity_poly.type
_entity_poly.pdbx_seq_one_letter_code
_entity_poly.pdbx_strand_id
1 'polypeptide(L)'
;MVAIAVLALGGRPDAARAGDELAISAVQAERVGIETSPLEQQPAPAGLSFPGRITVPPDRTRLMNAQLGGRIERLLVRTDDMVKAGDVLAEIQSPALASAQGEFLVAANKERLLKTNLDREEQLAPYGAVPKKQVIVTQSEYDQARATAAERRAALLHVGMTEAAIDRLITTQKLDPKLTLIAPIDGVVLESPTTPGQTVESLALIFKLAQLSPLWAEVQVPALRAEDFAVGARVTLKGHECTGRVVSIGSSVEPTSQTVIVRAQFDEPDTDLRPGQMIEAQITSATSGKAEWRVRTGAMVRRGPEAYVFVQTNSGFVATPVKVREELPAFAVVSGSFRGDERIAVRGVAALKGAWQGLGGVE
;
A
#
# COMPACT_ATOMS: atom_id res chain seq x y z
N MET A 1 -78.13 2.14 -5.72
CA MET A 1 -77.56 2.61 -4.44
C MET A 1 -76.23 3.25 -4.74
N VAL A 2 -76.18 4.58 -4.71
CA VAL A 2 -75.06 5.44 -5.05
C VAL A 2 -74.27 5.73 -3.76
N ALA A 3 -73.00 5.33 -3.70
CA ALA A 3 -72.14 5.63 -2.56
C ALA A 3 -71.36 6.93 -2.89
N ILE A 4 -71.59 7.98 -2.10
CA ILE A 4 -70.90 9.25 -2.16
C ILE A 4 -69.56 9.13 -1.45
N ALA A 5 -68.45 9.35 -2.18
CA ALA A 5 -67.14 9.48 -1.63
C ALA A 5 -66.87 10.94 -1.23
N VAL A 6 -66.66 11.20 0.04
CA VAL A 6 -66.25 12.49 0.60
C VAL A 6 -64.73 12.61 0.41
N LEU A 7 -64.32 13.57 -0.41
CA LEU A 7 -62.94 13.98 -0.56
C LEU A 7 -62.57 14.96 0.57
N ALA A 8 -61.79 14.50 1.55
CA ALA A 8 -61.17 15.35 2.54
C ALA A 8 -59.90 16.03 1.93
N LEU A 9 -59.97 17.29 1.56
CA LEU A 9 -58.81 18.11 1.28
C LEU A 9 -58.06 18.42 2.58
N GLY A 10 -57.10 17.60 2.94
CA GLY A 10 -56.10 17.95 3.93
C GLY A 10 -54.99 18.74 3.32
N GLY A 11 -55.02 20.06 3.46
CA GLY A 11 -53.92 20.93 3.12
C GLY A 11 -52.72 20.62 3.99
N ARG A 12 -51.67 20.02 3.40
CA ARG A 12 -50.33 19.96 4.01
C ARG A 12 -49.71 21.36 3.92
N PRO A 13 -49.11 21.88 5.01
CA PRO A 13 -48.32 23.11 4.90
C PRO A 13 -47.18 22.84 3.90
N ASP A 14 -47.15 23.65 2.86
CA ASP A 14 -46.14 23.65 1.80
C ASP A 14 -44.77 23.90 2.47
N ALA A 15 -43.92 22.84 2.50
CA ALA A 15 -42.57 23.00 2.95
C ALA A 15 -41.82 23.79 1.88
N ALA A 16 -41.50 25.08 2.19
CA ALA A 16 -40.73 25.96 1.34
C ALA A 16 -39.50 25.19 0.83
N ARG A 17 -39.39 25.07 -0.50
CA ARG A 17 -38.29 24.34 -1.16
C ARG A 17 -37.02 25.16 -1.10
N ALA A 18 -35.86 24.51 -0.96
CA ALA A 18 -34.56 25.12 -1.19
C ALA A 18 -34.58 25.73 -2.59
N GLY A 19 -34.44 27.08 -2.68
CA GLY A 19 -34.52 27.84 -3.93
C GLY A 19 -35.66 28.81 -4.04
N ASP A 20 -36.53 28.93 -3.03
CA ASP A 20 -37.57 30.02 -3.04
C ASP A 20 -36.88 31.38 -2.95
N GLU A 21 -37.10 32.18 -3.98
CA GLU A 21 -36.58 33.53 -4.06
C GLU A 21 -37.42 34.48 -3.19
N LEU A 22 -36.77 35.13 -2.24
CA LEU A 22 -37.35 36.16 -1.44
C LEU A 22 -37.30 37.49 -2.23
N ALA A 23 -38.44 37.93 -2.80
CA ALA A 23 -38.54 39.19 -3.53
C ALA A 23 -38.44 40.36 -2.55
N ILE A 24 -37.25 40.86 -2.32
CA ILE A 24 -36.94 42.01 -1.46
C ILE A 24 -36.18 43.02 -2.31
N SER A 25 -36.79 44.19 -2.55
CA SER A 25 -36.13 45.24 -3.33
C SER A 25 -34.91 45.81 -2.59
N ALA A 26 -33.93 46.35 -3.32
CA ALA A 26 -32.73 46.96 -2.74
C ALA A 26 -33.09 48.04 -1.68
N VAL A 27 -34.14 48.82 -1.90
CA VAL A 27 -34.63 49.85 -0.96
C VAL A 27 -35.21 49.25 0.32
N GLN A 28 -35.89 48.11 0.20
CA GLN A 28 -36.42 47.39 1.36
C GLN A 28 -35.30 46.71 2.16
N ALA A 29 -34.30 46.11 1.48
CA ALA A 29 -33.15 45.51 2.10
C ALA A 29 -32.37 46.53 2.97
N GLU A 30 -32.18 47.74 2.44
CA GLU A 30 -31.50 48.83 3.15
C GLU A 30 -32.29 49.32 4.39
N ARG A 31 -33.60 49.42 4.29
CA ARG A 31 -34.48 49.77 5.43
C ARG A 31 -34.47 48.75 6.55
N VAL A 32 -34.32 47.47 6.23
CA VAL A 32 -34.29 46.36 7.20
C VAL A 32 -32.85 46.08 7.70
N GLY A 33 -31.87 46.85 7.24
CA GLY A 33 -30.48 46.78 7.64
C GLY A 33 -29.78 45.50 7.13
N ILE A 34 -30.13 45.02 5.93
CA ILE A 34 -29.46 43.91 5.28
C ILE A 34 -28.18 44.40 4.62
N GLU A 35 -27.03 43.95 5.11
CA GLU A 35 -25.74 44.21 4.50
C GLU A 35 -25.26 42.93 3.77
N THR A 36 -24.67 43.10 2.58
CA THR A 36 -24.10 42.00 1.80
C THR A 36 -22.59 42.13 1.66
N SER A 37 -21.91 41.05 1.63
CA SER A 37 -20.47 40.94 1.37
C SER A 37 -20.21 39.98 0.20
N PRO A 38 -19.18 40.21 -0.61
CA PRO A 38 -18.77 39.21 -1.58
C PRO A 38 -18.42 37.89 -0.87
N LEU A 39 -18.73 36.78 -1.54
CA LEU A 39 -18.38 35.46 -1.06
C LEU A 39 -16.88 35.25 -1.29
N GLU A 40 -16.14 35.03 -0.21
CA GLU A 40 -14.71 34.82 -0.28
C GLU A 40 -14.40 33.32 -0.50
N GLN A 41 -13.70 33.02 -1.56
CA GLN A 41 -13.20 31.65 -1.76
C GLN A 41 -12.12 31.37 -0.74
N GLN A 42 -12.30 30.30 0.03
CA GLN A 42 -11.26 29.80 0.89
C GLN A 42 -10.17 29.21 -0.02
N PRO A 43 -8.91 29.67 0.06
CA PRO A 43 -7.84 28.95 -0.63
C PRO A 43 -7.88 27.49 -0.17
N ALA A 44 -7.79 26.58 -1.12
CA ALA A 44 -7.74 25.15 -0.79
C ALA A 44 -6.76 24.97 0.36
N PRO A 45 -7.14 24.29 1.47
CA PRO A 45 -6.23 24.11 2.57
C PRO A 45 -4.95 23.52 2.02
N ALA A 46 -3.82 24.17 2.28
CA ALA A 46 -2.51 23.59 2.03
C ALA A 46 -2.58 22.20 2.62
N GLY A 47 -2.33 21.16 1.80
CA GLY A 47 -2.62 19.76 2.12
C GLY A 47 -2.36 19.44 3.59
N LEU A 48 -3.28 18.74 4.21
CA LEU A 48 -3.17 18.39 5.63
C LEU A 48 -1.90 17.59 5.84
N SER A 49 -1.11 18.02 6.81
CA SER A 49 0.19 17.43 7.14
C SER A 49 0.02 16.37 8.20
N PHE A 50 0.58 15.19 7.97
CA PHE A 50 0.51 14.06 8.88
C PHE A 50 1.88 13.42 9.05
N PRO A 51 2.18 12.89 10.24
CA PRO A 51 3.40 12.13 10.46
C PRO A 51 3.34 10.80 9.71
N GLY A 52 4.48 10.36 9.23
CA GLY A 52 4.62 9.08 8.55
C GLY A 52 6.04 8.54 8.63
N ARG A 53 6.24 7.36 8.05
CA ARG A 53 7.53 6.70 7.95
C ARG A 53 7.76 6.22 6.54
N ILE A 54 8.98 6.36 6.04
CA ILE A 54 9.41 5.78 4.78
C ILE A 54 9.64 4.28 4.97
N THR A 55 9.07 3.48 4.07
CA THR A 55 9.21 2.01 4.08
C THR A 55 9.52 1.52 2.66
N VAL A 56 10.06 0.31 2.57
CA VAL A 56 10.23 -0.38 1.29
C VAL A 56 8.99 -1.24 1.05
N PRO A 57 8.41 -1.22 -0.16
CA PRO A 57 7.34 -2.14 -0.53
C PRO A 57 7.75 -3.61 -0.28
N PRO A 58 6.86 -4.48 0.23
CA PRO A 58 7.18 -5.87 0.52
C PRO A 58 7.67 -6.67 -0.69
N ASP A 59 7.16 -6.37 -1.89
CA ASP A 59 7.57 -6.98 -3.16
C ASP A 59 8.98 -6.55 -3.60
N ARG A 60 9.52 -5.47 -3.03
CA ARG A 60 10.86 -4.92 -3.28
C ARG A 60 11.88 -5.35 -2.22
N THR A 61 11.47 -6.16 -1.26
CA THR A 61 12.33 -6.67 -0.20
C THR A 61 12.58 -8.15 -0.40
N ARG A 62 13.82 -8.60 -0.16
CA ARG A 62 14.20 -10.03 -0.17
C ARG A 62 14.94 -10.36 1.12
N LEU A 63 14.40 -11.36 1.82
CA LEU A 63 15.06 -11.94 2.98
C LEU A 63 15.96 -13.09 2.51
N MET A 64 17.23 -12.98 2.84
CA MET A 64 18.25 -13.97 2.49
C MET A 64 18.54 -14.82 3.73
N ASN A 65 17.97 -16.00 3.75
CA ASN A 65 18.11 -16.94 4.86
C ASN A 65 19.13 -18.03 4.52
N ALA A 66 19.80 -18.56 5.54
CA ALA A 66 20.64 -19.73 5.40
C ALA A 66 19.78 -20.95 5.03
N GLN A 67 20.01 -21.55 3.87
CA GLN A 67 19.25 -22.74 3.45
C GLN A 67 19.59 -23.97 4.30
N LEU A 68 20.85 -24.08 4.72
CA LEU A 68 21.35 -25.10 5.64
C LEU A 68 22.09 -24.44 6.80
N GLY A 69 22.03 -25.08 7.96
CA GLY A 69 22.84 -24.67 9.11
C GLY A 69 24.33 -24.82 8.84
N GLY A 70 25.12 -23.88 9.39
CA GLY A 70 26.57 -23.90 9.23
C GLY A 70 27.23 -22.72 9.91
N ARG A 71 28.55 -22.61 9.77
CA ARG A 71 29.33 -21.49 10.27
C ARG A 71 29.58 -20.49 9.14
N ILE A 72 29.30 -19.21 9.40
CA ILE A 72 29.65 -18.13 8.46
C ILE A 72 31.17 -18.04 8.36
N GLU A 73 31.71 -18.34 7.20
CA GLU A 73 33.14 -18.24 6.94
C GLU A 73 33.51 -16.78 6.62
N ARG A 74 32.77 -16.16 5.71
CA ARG A 74 32.98 -14.76 5.32
C ARG A 74 31.65 -14.10 4.96
N LEU A 75 31.56 -12.81 5.29
CA LEU A 75 30.58 -11.88 4.73
C LEU A 75 31.35 -10.99 3.73
N LEU A 76 30.91 -10.95 2.48
CA LEU A 76 31.56 -10.22 1.40
C LEU A 76 30.96 -8.84 1.19
N VAL A 77 29.80 -8.58 1.80
CA VAL A 77 29.06 -7.29 1.77
C VAL A 77 28.69 -6.89 3.18
N ARG A 78 28.44 -5.58 3.37
CA ARG A 78 28.04 -4.97 4.64
C ARG A 78 26.69 -4.28 4.47
N THR A 79 26.11 -3.88 5.58
CA THR A 79 24.93 -2.99 5.58
C THR A 79 25.28 -1.72 4.79
N ASP A 80 24.32 -1.25 4.01
CA ASP A 80 24.39 -0.11 3.09
C ASP A 80 25.18 -0.35 1.80
N ASP A 81 25.78 -1.51 1.59
CA ASP A 81 26.44 -1.84 0.31
C ASP A 81 25.40 -2.06 -0.80
N MET A 82 25.70 -1.54 -1.99
CA MET A 82 24.94 -1.85 -3.20
C MET A 82 25.37 -3.21 -3.75
N VAL A 83 24.41 -4.03 -4.16
CA VAL A 83 24.63 -5.36 -4.74
C VAL A 83 23.87 -5.52 -6.04
N LYS A 84 24.40 -6.34 -6.94
CA LYS A 84 23.74 -6.73 -8.18
C LYS A 84 23.29 -8.18 -8.10
N ALA A 85 22.25 -8.51 -8.84
CA ALA A 85 21.83 -9.89 -9.00
C ALA A 85 23.00 -10.77 -9.49
N GLY A 86 23.27 -11.86 -8.78
CA GLY A 86 24.42 -12.73 -9.03
C GLY A 86 25.65 -12.47 -8.16
N ASP A 87 25.73 -11.33 -7.44
CA ASP A 87 26.83 -11.06 -6.54
C ASP A 87 26.85 -12.02 -5.36
N VAL A 88 28.04 -12.47 -4.97
CA VAL A 88 28.25 -13.32 -3.80
C VAL A 88 28.23 -12.46 -2.54
N LEU A 89 27.30 -12.77 -1.63
CA LEU A 89 27.09 -12.02 -0.40
C LEU A 89 27.81 -12.64 0.81
N ALA A 90 27.76 -13.96 0.92
CA ALA A 90 28.36 -14.71 2.02
C ALA A 90 28.81 -16.10 1.60
N GLU A 91 29.77 -16.63 2.35
CA GLU A 91 30.19 -18.03 2.30
C GLU A 91 29.91 -18.66 3.66
N ILE A 92 29.22 -19.80 3.66
CA ILE A 92 28.81 -20.53 4.85
C ILE A 92 29.39 -21.95 4.74
N GLN A 93 30.11 -22.40 5.73
CA GLN A 93 30.62 -23.75 5.83
C GLN A 93 29.55 -24.63 6.51
N SER A 94 28.95 -25.54 5.74
CA SER A 94 27.85 -26.37 6.20
C SER A 94 28.23 -27.86 6.24
N PRO A 95 28.34 -28.47 7.43
CA PRO A 95 28.52 -29.93 7.56
C PRO A 95 27.35 -30.71 6.96
N ALA A 96 26.13 -30.15 7.03
CA ALA A 96 24.94 -30.76 6.44
C ALA A 96 25.04 -30.88 4.92
N LEU A 97 25.61 -29.82 4.26
CA LEU A 97 25.88 -29.89 2.82
C LEU A 97 26.89 -31.01 2.48
N ALA A 98 27.98 -31.12 3.26
CA ALA A 98 28.94 -32.20 3.07
C ALA A 98 28.28 -33.58 3.19
N SER A 99 27.41 -33.78 4.18
CA SER A 99 26.65 -35.03 4.33
C SER A 99 25.75 -35.32 3.13
N ALA A 100 24.99 -34.33 2.67
CA ALA A 100 24.12 -34.47 1.49
C ALA A 100 24.92 -34.79 0.20
N GLN A 101 26.08 -34.15 0.02
CA GLN A 101 26.99 -34.45 -1.08
C GLN A 101 27.52 -35.90 -0.99
N GLY A 102 27.88 -36.36 0.21
CA GLY A 102 28.32 -37.75 0.44
C GLY A 102 27.23 -38.79 0.11
N GLU A 103 25.99 -38.52 0.57
CA GLU A 103 24.84 -39.37 0.26
C GLU A 103 24.54 -39.44 -1.24
N PHE A 104 24.62 -38.30 -1.92
CA PHE A 104 24.47 -38.25 -3.37
C PHE A 104 25.57 -39.05 -4.09
N LEU A 105 26.84 -38.90 -3.71
CA LEU A 105 27.93 -39.65 -4.32
C LEU A 105 27.76 -41.18 -4.14
N VAL A 106 27.31 -41.63 -2.98
CA VAL A 106 27.01 -43.06 -2.74
C VAL A 106 25.90 -43.52 -3.69
N ALA A 107 24.82 -42.75 -3.82
CA ALA A 107 23.70 -43.09 -4.69
C ALA A 107 24.12 -43.10 -6.18
N ALA A 108 24.85 -42.10 -6.64
CA ALA A 108 25.34 -41.98 -8.01
C ALA A 108 26.33 -43.09 -8.39
N ASN A 109 27.20 -43.46 -7.45
CA ASN A 109 28.13 -44.59 -7.68
C ASN A 109 27.39 -45.94 -7.74
N LYS A 110 26.35 -46.14 -6.92
CA LYS A 110 25.49 -47.33 -6.98
C LYS A 110 24.74 -47.41 -8.31
N GLU A 111 24.15 -46.30 -8.77
CA GLU A 111 23.48 -46.22 -10.07
C GLU A 111 24.44 -46.61 -11.20
N ARG A 112 25.64 -46.01 -11.23
CA ARG A 112 26.67 -46.31 -12.25
C ARG A 112 27.08 -47.76 -12.25
N LEU A 113 27.27 -48.36 -11.07
CA LEU A 113 27.62 -49.79 -10.94
C LEU A 113 26.53 -50.69 -11.52
N LEU A 114 25.28 -50.44 -11.12
CA LEU A 114 24.15 -51.27 -11.59
C LEU A 114 23.88 -51.03 -13.08
N LYS A 115 24.08 -49.85 -13.63
CA LYS A 115 24.03 -49.61 -15.06
C LYS A 115 25.06 -50.45 -15.82
N THR A 116 26.29 -50.45 -15.34
CA THR A 116 27.36 -51.24 -15.96
C THR A 116 27.07 -52.78 -15.88
N ASN A 117 26.50 -53.27 -14.78
CA ASN A 117 26.08 -54.63 -14.65
C ASN A 117 24.95 -55.00 -15.62
N LEU A 118 23.92 -54.13 -15.68
CA LEU A 118 22.79 -54.31 -16.58
C LEU A 118 23.25 -54.36 -18.06
N ASP A 119 24.06 -53.39 -18.48
CA ASP A 119 24.57 -53.29 -19.86
C ASP A 119 25.34 -54.58 -20.24
N ARG A 120 26.14 -55.15 -19.32
CA ARG A 120 26.84 -56.39 -19.51
C ARG A 120 25.88 -57.57 -19.61
N GLU A 121 24.88 -57.67 -18.72
CA GLU A 121 23.90 -58.76 -18.72
C GLU A 121 23.01 -58.72 -19.97
N GLU A 122 22.58 -57.52 -20.40
CA GLU A 122 21.82 -57.35 -21.67
C GLU A 122 22.61 -57.79 -22.89
N GLN A 123 23.94 -57.55 -22.93
CA GLN A 123 24.81 -58.01 -24.02
C GLN A 123 24.99 -59.53 -24.03
N LEU A 124 24.97 -60.17 -22.88
CA LEU A 124 25.19 -61.62 -22.73
C LEU A 124 23.90 -62.47 -22.83
N ALA A 125 22.75 -61.90 -22.52
CA ALA A 125 21.45 -62.59 -22.53
C ALA A 125 21.05 -63.20 -23.88
N PRO A 126 21.31 -62.59 -25.09
CA PRO A 126 21.02 -63.21 -26.36
C PRO A 126 21.79 -64.51 -26.63
N TYR A 127 22.94 -64.66 -26.00
CA TYR A 127 23.78 -65.86 -26.14
C TYR A 127 23.45 -66.94 -25.10
N GLY A 128 22.39 -66.74 -24.30
CA GLY A 128 22.01 -67.72 -23.28
C GLY A 128 22.93 -67.75 -22.05
N ALA A 129 23.91 -66.85 -21.92
CA ALA A 129 24.87 -66.82 -20.84
C ALA A 129 24.29 -66.23 -19.54
N VAL A 130 23.17 -65.45 -19.65
CA VAL A 130 22.47 -64.87 -18.50
C VAL A 130 20.99 -65.17 -18.62
N PRO A 131 20.33 -65.72 -17.55
CA PRO A 131 18.87 -65.92 -17.57
C PRO A 131 18.08 -64.60 -17.72
N LYS A 132 17.02 -64.59 -18.52
CA LYS A 132 16.15 -63.39 -18.70
C LYS A 132 15.62 -62.87 -17.37
N LYS A 133 15.30 -63.75 -16.41
CA LYS A 133 14.86 -63.34 -15.07
C LYS A 133 15.91 -62.49 -14.34
N GLN A 134 17.20 -62.82 -14.51
CA GLN A 134 18.29 -62.05 -13.90
C GLN A 134 18.35 -60.61 -14.46
N VAL A 135 18.28 -60.47 -15.79
CA VAL A 135 18.25 -59.14 -16.44
C VAL A 135 17.10 -58.28 -15.91
N ILE A 136 15.91 -58.85 -15.74
CA ILE A 136 14.75 -58.14 -15.17
C ILE A 136 15.01 -57.69 -13.74
N VAL A 137 15.65 -58.49 -12.91
CA VAL A 137 16.01 -58.13 -11.52
C VAL A 137 17.01 -57.00 -11.53
N THR A 138 18.10 -57.11 -12.30
CA THR A 138 19.16 -56.10 -12.38
C THR A 138 18.60 -54.79 -12.96
N GLN A 139 17.66 -54.85 -13.94
CA GLN A 139 16.93 -53.68 -14.44
C GLN A 139 16.13 -52.97 -13.32
N SER A 140 15.39 -53.74 -12.51
CA SER A 140 14.61 -53.17 -11.42
C SER A 140 15.53 -52.54 -10.34
N GLU A 141 16.66 -53.17 -10.03
CA GLU A 141 17.65 -52.60 -9.10
C GLU A 141 18.28 -51.31 -9.64
N TYR A 142 18.61 -51.29 -10.93
CA TYR A 142 19.11 -50.09 -11.59
C TYR A 142 18.07 -48.96 -11.54
N ASP A 143 16.81 -49.24 -11.89
CA ASP A 143 15.74 -48.19 -11.88
C ASP A 143 15.56 -47.64 -10.47
N GLN A 144 15.62 -48.48 -9.44
CA GLN A 144 15.54 -48.01 -8.05
C GLN A 144 16.75 -47.15 -7.68
N ALA A 145 17.98 -47.55 -8.04
CA ALA A 145 19.19 -46.79 -7.76
C ALA A 145 19.19 -45.45 -8.49
N ARG A 146 18.72 -45.41 -9.75
CA ARG A 146 18.56 -44.20 -10.54
C ARG A 146 17.56 -43.22 -9.91
N ALA A 147 16.40 -43.72 -9.44
CA ALA A 147 15.43 -42.89 -8.74
C ALA A 147 16.04 -42.27 -7.46
N THR A 148 16.79 -43.09 -6.68
CA THR A 148 17.47 -42.58 -5.47
C THR A 148 18.54 -41.54 -5.79
N ALA A 149 19.36 -41.76 -6.81
CA ALA A 149 20.37 -40.77 -7.25
C ALA A 149 19.71 -39.46 -7.74
N ALA A 150 18.62 -39.58 -8.48
CA ALA A 150 17.84 -38.39 -8.94
C ALA A 150 17.24 -37.61 -7.76
N GLU A 151 16.69 -38.29 -6.75
CA GLU A 151 16.18 -37.63 -5.53
C GLU A 151 17.29 -36.87 -4.80
N ARG A 152 18.45 -37.50 -4.57
CA ARG A 152 19.59 -36.88 -3.90
C ARG A 152 20.17 -35.70 -4.71
N ARG A 153 20.18 -35.79 -6.06
CA ARG A 153 20.55 -34.69 -6.94
C ARG A 153 19.60 -33.51 -6.79
N ALA A 154 18.31 -33.78 -6.80
CA ALA A 154 17.30 -32.74 -6.60
C ALA A 154 17.43 -32.04 -5.24
N ALA A 155 17.74 -32.79 -4.18
CA ALA A 155 18.01 -32.24 -2.85
C ALA A 155 19.21 -31.26 -2.87
N LEU A 156 20.30 -31.57 -3.57
CA LEU A 156 21.46 -30.66 -3.72
C LEU A 156 21.12 -29.39 -4.51
N LEU A 157 20.32 -29.50 -5.57
CA LEU A 157 19.83 -28.34 -6.33
C LEU A 157 18.94 -27.44 -5.46
N HIS A 158 18.08 -28.05 -4.65
CA HIS A 158 17.18 -27.31 -3.76
C HIS A 158 17.93 -26.48 -2.71
N VAL A 159 19.06 -26.95 -2.23
CA VAL A 159 19.91 -26.18 -1.30
C VAL A 159 20.87 -25.20 -1.98
N GLY A 160 20.68 -24.97 -3.28
CA GLY A 160 21.39 -23.93 -4.03
C GLY A 160 22.69 -24.37 -4.70
N MET A 161 23.01 -25.67 -4.75
CA MET A 161 24.11 -26.14 -5.62
C MET A 161 23.74 -25.99 -7.09
N THR A 162 24.67 -25.52 -7.90
CA THR A 162 24.49 -25.46 -9.35
C THR A 162 24.74 -26.82 -9.99
N GLU A 163 24.15 -27.10 -11.16
CA GLU A 163 24.41 -28.31 -11.94
C GLU A 163 25.92 -28.52 -12.18
N ALA A 164 26.61 -27.45 -12.55
CA ALA A 164 28.07 -27.50 -12.76
C ALA A 164 28.86 -27.87 -11.47
N ALA A 165 28.37 -27.50 -10.29
CA ALA A 165 28.98 -27.89 -9.03
C ALA A 165 28.73 -29.38 -8.71
N ILE A 166 27.53 -29.88 -9.03
CA ILE A 166 27.19 -31.30 -8.87
C ILE A 166 28.00 -32.15 -9.86
N ASP A 167 28.17 -31.74 -11.09
CA ASP A 167 28.96 -32.45 -12.08
C ASP A 167 30.45 -32.48 -11.70
N ARG A 168 30.98 -31.40 -11.13
CA ARG A 168 32.32 -31.38 -10.54
C ARG A 168 32.44 -32.34 -9.36
N LEU A 169 31.42 -32.42 -8.49
CA LEU A 169 31.38 -33.32 -7.38
C LEU A 169 31.43 -34.79 -7.85
N ILE A 170 30.70 -35.18 -8.88
CA ILE A 170 30.74 -36.50 -9.50
C ILE A 170 32.14 -36.82 -10.04
N THR A 171 32.73 -35.86 -10.75
CA THR A 171 34.03 -36.03 -11.43
C THR A 171 35.19 -36.11 -10.44
N THR A 172 35.20 -35.18 -9.47
CA THR A 172 36.33 -35.08 -8.53
C THR A 172 36.21 -35.95 -7.30
N GLN A 173 35.00 -36.40 -6.97
CA GLN A 173 34.67 -37.17 -5.74
C GLN A 173 35.08 -36.43 -4.45
N LYS A 174 35.27 -35.08 -4.51
CA LYS A 174 35.68 -34.26 -3.37
C LYS A 174 34.49 -33.46 -2.87
N LEU A 175 34.21 -33.60 -1.56
CA LEU A 175 33.17 -32.82 -0.89
C LEU A 175 33.63 -31.36 -0.76
N ASP A 176 32.73 -30.43 -1.04
CA ASP A 176 32.91 -29.00 -0.80
C ASP A 176 31.76 -28.50 0.10
N PRO A 177 31.99 -28.37 1.41
CA PRO A 177 30.94 -27.95 2.35
C PRO A 177 30.59 -26.49 2.25
N LYS A 178 31.14 -25.75 1.26
CA LYS A 178 30.92 -24.30 1.09
C LYS A 178 29.59 -24.05 0.40
N LEU A 179 28.66 -23.40 1.13
CA LEU A 179 27.44 -22.85 0.61
C LEU A 179 27.66 -21.37 0.32
N THR A 180 27.41 -20.96 -0.93
CA THR A 180 27.53 -19.56 -1.37
C THR A 180 26.15 -18.92 -1.43
N LEU A 181 25.98 -17.83 -0.70
CA LEU A 181 24.75 -17.03 -0.74
C LEU A 181 24.89 -15.95 -1.79
N ILE A 182 23.96 -15.94 -2.77
CA ILE A 182 24.01 -15.07 -3.95
C ILE A 182 22.81 -14.14 -3.93
N ALA A 183 23.02 -12.84 -4.29
CA ALA A 183 21.95 -11.85 -4.42
C ALA A 183 20.96 -12.25 -5.53
N PRO A 184 19.65 -12.34 -5.26
CA PRO A 184 18.65 -12.65 -6.28
C PRO A 184 18.15 -11.41 -7.06
N ILE A 185 18.43 -10.23 -6.56
CA ILE A 185 18.01 -8.94 -7.12
C ILE A 185 19.12 -7.89 -6.98
N ASP A 186 19.07 -6.86 -7.82
CA ASP A 186 19.81 -5.63 -7.59
C ASP A 186 19.20 -4.89 -6.40
N GLY A 187 20.00 -4.24 -5.58
CA GLY A 187 19.49 -3.49 -4.44
C GLY A 187 20.57 -3.11 -3.44
N VAL A 188 20.12 -2.78 -2.23
CA VAL A 188 20.97 -2.39 -1.10
C VAL A 188 20.77 -3.37 0.05
N VAL A 189 21.82 -3.67 0.78
CA VAL A 189 21.78 -4.47 2.01
C VAL A 189 21.24 -3.60 3.14
N LEU A 190 19.99 -3.80 3.57
CA LEU A 190 19.40 -3.04 4.68
C LEU A 190 19.83 -3.56 6.05
N GLU A 191 19.96 -4.88 6.19
CA GLU A 191 20.28 -5.53 7.46
C GLU A 191 21.21 -6.71 7.23
N SER A 192 22.16 -6.88 8.16
CA SER A 192 23.05 -8.05 8.25
C SER A 192 23.24 -8.40 9.74
N PRO A 193 22.30 -9.17 10.34
CA PRO A 193 22.32 -9.44 11.77
C PRO A 193 23.38 -10.47 12.20
N THR A 194 24.18 -10.96 11.26
CA THR A 194 25.16 -12.03 11.49
C THR A 194 26.59 -11.53 11.39
N THR A 195 27.53 -12.27 11.99
CA THR A 195 28.95 -11.95 11.99
C THR A 195 29.80 -13.11 11.48
N PRO A 196 30.96 -12.86 10.86
CA PRO A 196 31.90 -13.91 10.51
C PRO A 196 32.31 -14.76 11.73
N GLY A 197 32.35 -16.08 11.53
CA GLY A 197 32.65 -17.06 12.60
C GLY A 197 31.40 -17.52 13.39
N GLN A 198 30.28 -16.85 13.28
CA GLN A 198 29.02 -17.23 13.92
C GLN A 198 28.45 -18.52 13.30
N THR A 199 27.94 -19.41 14.15
CA THR A 199 27.13 -20.56 13.70
C THR A 199 25.69 -20.15 13.59
N VAL A 200 25.06 -20.47 12.46
CA VAL A 200 23.65 -20.18 12.15
C VAL A 200 22.91 -21.50 11.90
N GLU A 201 21.65 -21.50 12.26
CA GLU A 201 20.73 -22.59 11.96
C GLU A 201 20.13 -22.44 10.55
N SER A 202 19.53 -23.51 10.05
CA SER A 202 18.71 -23.43 8.84
C SER A 202 17.61 -22.40 9.00
N LEU A 203 17.33 -21.64 7.95
CA LEU A 203 16.35 -20.54 7.90
C LEU A 203 16.73 -19.28 8.70
N ALA A 204 17.89 -19.23 9.36
CA ALA A 204 18.36 -18.01 9.99
C ALA A 204 18.54 -16.88 8.97
N LEU A 205 18.09 -15.67 9.30
CA LEU A 205 18.25 -14.48 8.47
C LEU A 205 19.74 -14.08 8.42
N ILE A 206 20.29 -13.97 7.22
CA ILE A 206 21.67 -13.54 6.98
C ILE A 206 21.69 -12.10 6.46
N PHE A 207 20.86 -11.80 5.45
CA PHE A 207 20.72 -10.45 4.89
C PHE A 207 19.26 -10.12 4.59
N LYS A 208 18.97 -8.83 4.63
CA LYS A 208 17.76 -8.25 4.07
C LYS A 208 18.15 -7.28 2.98
N LEU A 209 17.82 -7.62 1.75
CA LEU A 209 18.03 -6.80 0.58
C LEU A 209 16.79 -6.01 0.22
N ALA A 210 16.97 -4.80 -0.32
CA ALA A 210 15.86 -3.99 -0.78
C ALA A 210 16.21 -3.17 -2.02
N GLN A 211 15.24 -3.00 -2.90
CA GLN A 211 15.27 -1.99 -3.93
C GLN A 211 14.71 -0.70 -3.36
N LEU A 212 15.46 0.40 -3.46
CA LEU A 212 15.08 1.69 -2.88
C LEU A 212 14.21 2.56 -3.83
N SER A 213 13.80 2.02 -4.96
CA SER A 213 12.86 2.64 -5.89
C SER A 213 11.91 1.57 -6.43
N PRO A 214 10.58 1.77 -6.27
CA PRO A 214 9.91 2.83 -5.53
C PRO A 214 10.05 2.69 -4.01
N LEU A 215 9.79 3.79 -3.28
CA LEU A 215 9.59 3.79 -1.83
C LEU A 215 8.13 4.05 -1.47
N TRP A 216 7.72 3.59 -0.29
CA TRP A 216 6.43 3.95 0.29
C TRP A 216 6.59 4.90 1.47
N ALA A 217 5.63 5.82 1.60
CA ALA A 217 5.38 6.54 2.84
C ALA A 217 4.15 5.94 3.51
N GLU A 218 4.29 5.41 4.71
CA GLU A 218 3.19 5.00 5.57
C GLU A 218 2.81 6.17 6.47
N VAL A 219 1.72 6.84 6.11
CA VAL A 219 1.25 8.08 6.74
C VAL A 219 0.12 7.76 7.72
N GLN A 220 0.24 8.24 8.94
CA GLN A 220 -0.75 8.05 10.01
C GLN A 220 -1.80 9.15 9.95
N VAL A 221 -2.99 8.82 9.48
CA VAL A 221 -4.10 9.76 9.33
C VAL A 221 -5.17 9.46 10.38
N PRO A 222 -5.66 10.43 11.16
CA PRO A 222 -6.78 10.21 12.07
C PRO A 222 -7.99 9.58 11.37
N ALA A 223 -8.59 8.56 11.97
CA ALA A 223 -9.67 7.77 11.35
C ALA A 223 -10.84 8.64 10.86
N LEU A 224 -11.20 9.70 11.60
CA LEU A 224 -12.23 10.67 11.23
C LEU A 224 -11.93 11.46 9.95
N ARG A 225 -10.66 11.50 9.55
CA ARG A 225 -10.18 12.23 8.37
C ARG A 225 -9.84 11.33 7.19
N ALA A 226 -9.86 10.01 7.37
CA ALA A 226 -9.51 9.06 6.32
C ALA A 226 -10.41 9.18 5.08
N GLU A 227 -11.68 9.55 5.27
CA GLU A 227 -12.66 9.77 4.19
C GLU A 227 -12.37 11.03 3.35
N ASP A 228 -11.53 11.95 3.85
CA ASP A 228 -11.14 13.15 3.11
C ASP A 228 -10.18 12.85 1.96
N PHE A 229 -9.60 11.64 1.93
CA PHE A 229 -8.58 11.25 0.96
C PHE A 229 -9.09 10.16 0.02
N ALA A 230 -8.46 10.08 -1.15
CA ALA A 230 -8.77 9.05 -2.15
C ALA A 230 -7.48 8.42 -2.67
N VAL A 231 -7.58 7.17 -3.14
CA VAL A 231 -6.51 6.54 -3.92
C VAL A 231 -6.22 7.39 -5.14
N GLY A 232 -4.93 7.58 -5.46
CA GLY A 232 -4.45 8.48 -6.51
C GLY A 232 -4.22 9.93 -6.05
N ALA A 233 -4.61 10.33 -4.83
CA ALA A 233 -4.33 11.66 -4.29
C ALA A 233 -2.82 11.94 -4.27
N ARG A 234 -2.45 13.19 -4.57
CA ARG A 234 -1.04 13.62 -4.55
C ARG A 234 -0.53 13.74 -3.12
N VAL A 235 0.69 13.28 -2.91
CA VAL A 235 1.40 13.37 -1.62
C VAL A 235 2.75 14.05 -1.86
N THR A 236 3.07 15.03 -1.01
CA THR A 236 4.37 15.68 -0.97
C THR A 236 4.98 15.53 0.42
N LEU A 237 6.28 15.48 0.51
CA LEU A 237 7.01 15.37 1.78
C LEU A 237 7.65 16.71 2.10
N LYS A 238 7.51 17.15 3.34
CA LYS A 238 8.10 18.41 3.78
C LYS A 238 9.63 18.33 3.74
N GLY A 239 10.25 19.26 3.03
CA GLY A 239 11.71 19.28 2.86
C GLY A 239 12.24 18.39 1.73
N HIS A 240 11.37 17.77 0.95
CA HIS A 240 11.71 16.95 -0.21
C HIS A 240 10.96 17.42 -1.44
N GLU A 241 11.56 17.28 -2.62
CA GLU A 241 10.96 17.72 -3.89
C GLU A 241 10.15 16.62 -4.57
N CYS A 242 10.35 15.37 -4.19
CA CYS A 242 9.65 14.23 -4.77
C CYS A 242 8.14 14.27 -4.47
N THR A 243 7.37 13.80 -5.43
CA THR A 243 5.91 13.71 -5.33
C THR A 243 5.46 12.27 -5.45
N GLY A 244 4.65 11.82 -4.50
CA GLY A 244 4.02 10.50 -4.52
C GLY A 244 2.53 10.54 -4.77
N ARG A 245 1.93 9.35 -4.84
CA ARG A 245 0.48 9.15 -4.95
C ARG A 245 0.01 8.14 -3.91
N VAL A 246 -1.16 8.39 -3.34
CA VAL A 246 -1.83 7.42 -2.46
C VAL A 246 -2.14 6.15 -3.25
N VAL A 247 -1.60 5.02 -2.83
CA VAL A 247 -1.84 3.69 -3.44
C VAL A 247 -2.84 2.87 -2.64
N SER A 248 -2.93 3.10 -1.33
CA SER A 248 -3.95 2.44 -0.50
C SER A 248 -4.28 3.24 0.75
N ILE A 249 -5.50 3.08 1.21
CA ILE A 249 -6.00 3.59 2.49
C ILE A 249 -6.37 2.36 3.32
N GLY A 250 -5.80 2.24 4.51
CA GLY A 250 -6.06 1.11 5.39
C GLY A 250 -7.53 1.04 5.78
N SER A 251 -8.05 -0.18 5.87
CA SER A 251 -9.42 -0.44 6.33
C SER A 251 -9.52 -0.71 7.83
N SER A 252 -8.39 -0.76 8.53
CA SER A 252 -8.31 -0.94 9.98
C SER A 252 -7.78 0.31 10.67
N VAL A 253 -8.30 0.57 11.86
CA VAL A 253 -7.85 1.65 12.74
C VAL A 253 -6.88 1.06 13.76
N GLU A 254 -5.72 1.70 13.94
CA GLU A 254 -4.79 1.36 15.01
C GLU A 254 -5.40 1.79 16.35
N PRO A 255 -5.67 0.85 17.27
CA PRO A 255 -6.42 1.16 18.50
C PRO A 255 -5.76 2.20 19.39
N THR A 256 -4.42 2.19 19.44
CA THR A 256 -3.64 3.06 20.35
C THR A 256 -3.63 4.51 19.88
N SER A 257 -3.46 4.75 18.57
CA SER A 257 -3.34 6.08 17.99
C SER A 257 -4.62 6.59 17.34
N GLN A 258 -5.65 5.73 17.19
CA GLN A 258 -6.89 6.03 16.47
C GLN A 258 -6.64 6.56 15.05
N THR A 259 -5.59 6.02 14.39
CA THR A 259 -5.20 6.39 13.04
C THR A 259 -5.40 5.24 12.05
N VAL A 260 -5.56 5.61 10.80
CA VAL A 260 -5.55 4.72 9.63
C VAL A 260 -4.23 4.93 8.89
N ILE A 261 -3.60 3.88 8.41
CA ILE A 261 -2.38 4.00 7.61
C ILE A 261 -2.76 4.26 6.15
N VAL A 262 -2.37 5.42 5.67
CA VAL A 262 -2.44 5.77 4.24
C VAL A 262 -1.06 5.53 3.62
N ARG A 263 -1.00 4.67 2.59
CA ARG A 263 0.25 4.38 1.88
C ARG A 263 0.33 5.20 0.61
N ALA A 264 1.41 5.95 0.49
CA ALA A 264 1.74 6.70 -0.72
C ALA A 264 3.02 6.14 -1.35
N GLN A 265 3.03 5.99 -2.66
CA GLN A 265 4.17 5.49 -3.43
C GLN A 265 4.90 6.65 -4.09
N PHE A 266 6.22 6.61 -4.00
CA PHE A 266 7.17 7.52 -4.63
C PHE A 266 8.01 6.70 -5.61
N ASP A 267 7.74 6.84 -6.91
CA ASP A 267 8.41 6.06 -7.95
C ASP A 267 9.86 6.50 -8.14
N GLU A 268 10.09 7.79 -8.04
CA GLU A 268 11.41 8.42 -8.10
C GLU A 268 11.65 9.18 -6.77
N PRO A 269 12.01 8.47 -5.69
CA PRO A 269 12.27 9.13 -4.41
C PRO A 269 13.56 9.93 -4.46
N ASP A 270 13.63 11.01 -3.67
CA ASP A 270 14.86 11.75 -3.48
C ASP A 270 15.95 10.84 -2.91
N THR A 271 17.21 11.06 -3.30
CA THR A 271 18.35 10.20 -2.94
C THR A 271 18.68 10.19 -1.45
N ASP A 272 18.20 11.16 -0.70
CA ASP A 272 18.38 11.29 0.75
C ASP A 272 17.25 10.64 1.56
N LEU A 273 16.15 10.18 0.91
CA LEU A 273 15.11 9.43 1.57
C LEU A 273 15.58 8.02 1.91
N ARG A 274 15.46 7.66 3.19
CA ARG A 274 15.91 6.37 3.71
C ARG A 274 14.76 5.56 4.32
N PRO A 275 14.70 4.25 4.08
CA PRO A 275 13.79 3.38 4.81
C PRO A 275 13.94 3.55 6.33
N GLY A 276 12.82 3.63 7.04
CA GLY A 276 12.79 3.90 8.49
C GLY A 276 12.74 5.36 8.87
N GLN A 277 13.04 6.30 7.97
CA GLN A 277 13.01 7.74 8.22
C GLN A 277 11.59 8.21 8.57
N MET A 278 11.48 9.02 9.62
CA MET A 278 10.23 9.72 9.94
C MET A 278 10.09 10.96 9.05
N ILE A 279 8.90 11.16 8.54
CA ILE A 279 8.58 12.24 7.60
C ILE A 279 7.28 12.94 8.00
N GLU A 280 7.11 14.14 7.48
CA GLU A 280 5.85 14.87 7.50
C GLU A 280 5.30 14.93 6.07
N ALA A 281 4.19 14.21 5.84
CA ALA A 281 3.57 14.09 4.52
C ALA A 281 2.35 14.99 4.41
N GLN A 282 2.23 15.72 3.32
CA GLN A 282 1.06 16.49 2.97
C GLN A 282 0.26 15.76 1.90
N ILE A 283 -0.99 15.43 2.22
CA ILE A 283 -1.89 14.72 1.31
C ILE A 283 -2.93 15.71 0.80
N THR A 284 -3.07 15.80 -0.53
CA THR A 284 -4.11 16.62 -1.15
C THR A 284 -5.48 15.96 -0.93
N SER A 285 -6.43 16.68 -0.34
CA SER A 285 -7.79 16.17 -0.12
C SER A 285 -8.50 15.88 -1.44
N ALA A 286 -9.26 14.79 -1.50
CA ALA A 286 -10.14 14.48 -2.64
C ALA A 286 -11.24 15.56 -2.83
N THR A 287 -11.53 16.30 -1.77
CA THR A 287 -12.46 17.43 -1.77
C THR A 287 -11.85 18.72 -2.34
N SER A 288 -10.55 18.76 -2.63
CA SER A 288 -9.87 19.94 -3.22
C SER A 288 -10.36 20.34 -4.61
N GLY A 289 -11.29 19.58 -5.22
CA GLY A 289 -11.98 19.96 -6.46
C GLY A 289 -13.29 20.72 -6.26
N LYS A 290 -13.82 20.80 -5.04
CA LYS A 290 -15.00 21.60 -4.74
C LYS A 290 -14.55 22.89 -4.07
N ALA A 291 -14.88 24.03 -4.67
CA ALA A 291 -14.59 25.33 -4.09
C ALA A 291 -15.16 25.40 -2.67
N GLU A 292 -14.32 25.69 -1.70
CA GLU A 292 -14.70 25.97 -0.32
C GLU A 292 -14.81 27.49 -0.14
N TRP A 293 -15.77 27.90 0.66
CA TRP A 293 -16.11 29.31 0.83
C TRP A 293 -16.07 29.67 2.29
N ARG A 294 -15.52 30.82 2.56
CA ARG A 294 -15.47 31.40 3.90
C ARG A 294 -16.70 32.30 4.11
N VAL A 295 -17.50 31.93 5.10
CA VAL A 295 -18.73 32.63 5.44
C VAL A 295 -18.68 33.03 6.92
N ARG A 296 -19.08 34.26 7.24
CA ARG A 296 -19.24 34.70 8.65
C ARG A 296 -20.27 33.81 9.34
N THR A 297 -19.99 33.35 10.57
CA THR A 297 -20.90 32.47 11.32
C THR A 297 -22.28 33.10 11.47
N GLY A 298 -22.39 34.44 11.65
CA GLY A 298 -23.64 35.16 11.70
C GLY A 298 -24.43 35.29 10.38
N ALA A 299 -23.82 34.97 9.23
CA ALA A 299 -24.46 34.95 7.92
C ALA A 299 -25.12 33.60 7.59
N MET A 300 -24.88 32.57 8.41
CA MET A 300 -25.39 31.24 8.23
C MET A 300 -26.68 31.02 9.04
N VAL A 301 -27.64 30.38 8.42
CA VAL A 301 -28.96 30.08 9.03
C VAL A 301 -29.14 28.57 9.05
N ARG A 302 -29.57 28.04 10.18
CA ARG A 302 -29.90 26.60 10.29
C ARG A 302 -31.41 26.38 10.28
N ARG A 303 -31.84 25.37 9.51
CA ARG A 303 -33.20 24.85 9.47
C ARG A 303 -33.15 23.33 9.68
N GLY A 304 -33.43 22.90 10.89
CA GLY A 304 -33.16 21.50 11.28
C GLY A 304 -31.66 21.17 11.21
N PRO A 305 -31.27 20.08 10.59
CA PRO A 305 -29.87 19.69 10.43
C PRO A 305 -29.13 20.45 9.29
N GLU A 306 -29.86 21.15 8.45
CA GLU A 306 -29.31 21.80 7.26
C GLU A 306 -28.93 23.26 7.53
N ALA A 307 -27.81 23.70 6.91
CA ALA A 307 -27.37 25.09 6.95
C ALA A 307 -27.58 25.75 5.60
N TYR A 308 -27.90 27.05 5.65
CA TYR A 308 -28.20 27.89 4.47
C TYR A 308 -27.50 29.22 4.59
N VAL A 309 -27.17 29.79 3.43
CA VAL A 309 -26.79 31.21 3.28
C VAL A 309 -27.72 31.88 2.30
N PHE A 310 -27.99 33.21 2.52
CA PHE A 310 -28.81 33.97 1.60
C PHE A 310 -27.93 34.66 0.56
N VAL A 311 -28.04 34.20 -0.69
CA VAL A 311 -27.33 34.75 -1.85
C VAL A 311 -28.17 35.84 -2.46
N GLN A 312 -27.56 37.01 -2.70
CA GLN A 312 -28.21 38.15 -3.35
C GLN A 312 -28.40 37.87 -4.85
N THR A 313 -29.60 38.11 -5.36
CA THR A 313 -29.95 38.06 -6.78
C THR A 313 -30.35 39.47 -7.26
N ASN A 314 -30.68 39.61 -8.53
CA ASN A 314 -31.17 40.89 -9.08
C ASN A 314 -32.56 41.27 -8.55
N SER A 315 -33.35 40.29 -8.07
CA SER A 315 -34.72 40.42 -7.60
C SER A 315 -34.89 40.27 -6.09
N GLY A 316 -33.84 39.84 -5.38
CA GLY A 316 -33.92 39.65 -3.95
C GLY A 316 -32.84 38.76 -3.37
N PHE A 317 -33.24 37.74 -2.58
CA PHE A 317 -32.34 36.81 -1.95
C PHE A 317 -32.83 35.38 -2.12
N VAL A 318 -31.91 34.45 -2.35
CA VAL A 318 -32.19 33.00 -2.44
C VAL A 318 -31.51 32.27 -1.31
N ALA A 319 -32.25 31.42 -0.58
CA ALA A 319 -31.72 30.56 0.44
C ALA A 319 -30.98 29.39 -0.21
N THR A 320 -29.65 29.43 -0.22
CA THR A 320 -28.78 28.39 -0.83
C THR A 320 -28.28 27.42 0.24
N PRO A 321 -28.54 26.12 0.10
CA PRO A 321 -28.05 25.12 1.04
C PRO A 321 -26.54 24.98 0.98
N VAL A 322 -25.90 24.83 2.16
CA VAL A 322 -24.47 24.69 2.30
C VAL A 322 -24.15 23.52 3.24
N LYS A 323 -23.05 22.83 2.95
CA LYS A 323 -22.48 21.83 3.87
C LYS A 323 -21.37 22.49 4.67
N VAL A 324 -21.52 22.55 5.97
CA VAL A 324 -20.51 23.08 6.89
C VAL A 324 -19.41 22.07 7.05
N ARG A 325 -18.17 22.45 6.75
CA ARG A 325 -16.97 21.64 6.92
C ARG A 325 -16.29 21.93 8.25
N GLU A 326 -16.16 23.18 8.58
CA GLU A 326 -15.54 23.66 9.80
C GLU A 326 -16.29 24.90 10.29
N GLU A 327 -16.54 24.99 11.60
CA GLU A 327 -17.20 26.13 12.22
C GLU A 327 -16.30 26.71 13.31
N LEU A 328 -15.89 27.95 13.11
CA LEU A 328 -15.07 28.74 14.03
C LEU A 328 -15.92 29.88 14.63
N PRO A 329 -15.54 30.48 15.72
CA PRO A 329 -16.34 31.53 16.37
C PRO A 329 -16.69 32.70 15.47
N ALA A 330 -15.80 33.10 14.56
CA ALA A 330 -15.97 34.26 13.67
C ALA A 330 -16.45 33.91 12.26
N PHE A 331 -16.11 32.72 11.74
CA PHE A 331 -16.44 32.28 10.38
C PHE A 331 -16.61 30.74 10.31
N ALA A 332 -17.29 30.30 9.26
CA ALA A 332 -17.41 28.90 8.92
C ALA A 332 -16.87 28.66 7.50
N VAL A 333 -16.25 27.51 7.27
CA VAL A 333 -15.88 27.03 5.95
C VAL A 333 -17.00 26.13 5.45
N VAL A 334 -17.57 26.49 4.31
CA VAL A 334 -18.72 25.81 3.73
C VAL A 334 -18.45 25.39 2.28
N SER A 335 -19.08 24.30 1.86
CA SER A 335 -19.14 23.89 0.46
C SER A 335 -20.57 24.03 -0.06
N GLY A 336 -20.73 24.56 -1.28
CA GLY A 336 -22.02 24.80 -1.91
C GLY A 336 -21.86 25.06 -3.40
N SER A 337 -23.01 25.20 -4.09
CA SER A 337 -23.03 25.49 -5.54
C SER A 337 -22.94 26.99 -5.77
N PHE A 338 -21.74 27.54 -5.68
CA PHE A 338 -21.46 28.97 -5.92
C PHE A 338 -20.57 29.13 -7.15
N ARG A 339 -20.73 30.30 -7.84
CA ARG A 339 -19.91 30.67 -9.01
C ARG A 339 -18.66 31.48 -8.62
N GLY A 340 -18.71 32.17 -7.45
CA GLY A 340 -17.59 32.94 -6.91
C GLY A 340 -17.71 34.44 -7.02
N ASP A 341 -18.69 34.93 -7.76
CA ASP A 341 -19.02 36.35 -7.93
C ASP A 341 -20.23 36.81 -7.10
N GLU A 342 -20.82 35.85 -6.37
CA GLU A 342 -22.02 36.09 -5.57
C GLU A 342 -21.72 36.96 -4.33
N ARG A 343 -22.74 37.67 -3.91
CA ARG A 343 -22.78 38.37 -2.64
C ARG A 343 -23.74 37.67 -1.69
N ILE A 344 -23.36 37.52 -0.44
CA ILE A 344 -24.18 36.91 0.60
C ILE A 344 -24.57 37.92 1.65
N ALA A 345 -25.77 37.78 2.25
CA ALA A 345 -26.19 38.59 3.37
C ALA A 345 -25.35 38.28 4.61
N VAL A 346 -24.72 39.32 5.21
CA VAL A 346 -23.88 39.20 6.42
C VAL A 346 -24.47 39.88 7.63
N ARG A 347 -25.46 40.77 7.43
CA ARG A 347 -26.32 41.40 8.47
C ARG A 347 -27.77 41.37 8.05
N GLY A 348 -28.69 41.53 8.99
CA GLY A 348 -30.12 41.42 8.72
C GLY A 348 -30.63 40.00 8.40
N VAL A 349 -29.79 39.00 8.59
CA VAL A 349 -30.07 37.58 8.24
C VAL A 349 -31.28 37.04 9.00
N ALA A 350 -31.54 37.53 10.22
CA ALA A 350 -32.70 37.12 11.01
C ALA A 350 -34.03 37.55 10.34
N ALA A 351 -34.09 38.75 9.72
CA ALA A 351 -35.24 39.19 8.99
C ALA A 351 -35.48 38.35 7.72
N LEU A 352 -34.40 38.03 6.97
CA LEU A 352 -34.47 37.11 5.82
C LEU A 352 -34.96 35.73 6.23
N LYS A 353 -34.49 35.21 7.37
CA LYS A 353 -34.97 33.93 7.93
C LYS A 353 -36.47 33.98 8.25
N GLY A 354 -36.94 35.07 8.91
CA GLY A 354 -38.35 35.23 9.23
C GLY A 354 -39.24 35.28 7.98
N ALA A 355 -38.83 36.03 6.97
CA ALA A 355 -39.55 36.08 5.69
C ALA A 355 -39.54 34.73 4.97
N TRP A 356 -38.42 34.02 4.97
CA TRP A 356 -38.29 32.69 4.36
C TRP A 356 -39.13 31.61 5.06
N GLN A 357 -39.33 31.75 6.35
CA GLN A 357 -40.18 30.83 7.14
C GLN A 357 -41.65 31.21 7.17
N GLY A 358 -42.05 32.26 6.45
CA GLY A 358 -43.44 32.76 6.42
C GLY A 358 -43.89 33.45 7.71
N LEU A 359 -42.94 33.82 8.60
CA LEU A 359 -43.21 34.48 9.89
C LEU A 359 -43.17 36.02 9.80
N GLY A 360 -42.90 36.61 8.62
CA GLY A 360 -42.78 38.06 8.39
C GLY A 360 -43.70 38.51 7.27
N GLY A 361 -44.90 38.94 7.60
CA GLY A 361 -45.66 39.82 6.74
C GLY A 361 -44.94 41.15 6.74
N VAL A 362 -44.34 41.55 5.62
CA VAL A 362 -43.87 42.92 5.41
C VAL A 362 -45.07 43.69 4.87
N GLU A 363 -45.79 44.42 5.72
CA GLU A 363 -46.63 45.52 5.31
C GLU A 363 -45.76 46.74 4.94
#